data_fbaac6799841abd20aeba7aa28a75803
#
_entry.id   fbaac6799841abd20aeba7aa28a75803
#
_cell.length_a   1.000
_cell.length_b   1.000
_cell.length_c   1.000
_cell.angle_alpha   90.00
_cell.angle_beta   90.00
_cell.angle_gamma   90.00
#
_symmetry.space_group_name_H-M   'P 1'
#
loop_
_entity.id
_entity.type
_entity.pdbx_description
1 polymer ?
#
loop_
_entity_poly.entity_id
_entity_poly.type
_entity_poly.pdbx_seq_one_letter_code
_entity_poly.pdbx_strand_id
1 'polypeptide(L)'
;HRENVSYWHMAHSYVRGNWRNLAESSPMILAKCCHDLDILVWILDDTCRAMSSVGNLKHYRPQNAPAGAPKYCVEGCPAAETCPFYAPMIYADYIPLRRNIAESADGLLALASRLQLRAPALVKAIGVIEPTFRAVSAYRAWPGNLVSPDGAREHILENLKTSPYGRCVYHCDNDVVDHQVVNMEFKSGASVTLTMHGHSHDEGRTTRIQGSRGELYAEFLMAGSWVEIRNHRTGRRQRFNTTFRESSGHGGGDEFLMENFLRVVRGDSSAALTTPRLSLESHLMAFAAEDARLGQTVVNLDDYRLGCD
;
A
#
# COMPACT_ATOMS: atom_id res chain seq x y z
N HIS A 1 2.83 -8.73 12.06
CA HIS A 1 2.10 -8.13 10.92
C HIS A 1 3.08 -7.45 9.99
N ARG A 2 2.86 -7.56 8.69
CA ARG A 2 3.69 -6.91 7.69
C ARG A 2 2.82 -6.21 6.66
N GLU A 3 3.09 -4.94 6.45
CA GLU A 3 2.59 -4.15 5.33
C GLU A 3 3.65 -4.08 4.23
N ASN A 4 3.33 -4.61 3.06
CA ASN A 4 4.19 -4.59 1.88
C ASN A 4 3.70 -3.50 0.93
N VAL A 5 4.44 -2.41 0.83
CA VAL A 5 4.22 -1.38 -0.19
C VAL A 5 5.06 -1.74 -1.40
N SER A 6 4.43 -1.91 -2.54
CA SER A 6 5.18 -2.23 -3.76
C SER A 6 6.12 -1.09 -4.15
N TYR A 7 7.28 -1.45 -4.70
CA TYR A 7 8.37 -0.52 -5.04
C TYR A 7 7.91 0.66 -5.90
N TRP A 8 7.00 0.41 -6.83
CA TRP A 8 6.51 1.45 -7.73
C TRP A 8 5.41 2.31 -7.08
N HIS A 9 4.59 1.75 -6.17
CA HIS A 9 3.64 2.49 -5.36
C HIS A 9 4.37 3.41 -4.37
N MET A 10 5.42 2.91 -3.72
CA MET A 10 6.30 3.75 -2.89
C MET A 10 6.85 4.93 -3.70
N ALA A 11 7.43 4.66 -4.88
CA ALA A 11 7.94 5.69 -5.77
C ALA A 11 6.87 6.69 -6.23
N HIS A 12 5.64 6.21 -6.45
CA HIS A 12 4.51 7.02 -6.89
C HIS A 12 3.99 7.93 -5.78
N SER A 13 3.61 7.36 -4.64
CA SER A 13 2.84 8.06 -3.60
C SER A 13 3.72 8.75 -2.56
N TYR A 14 4.80 8.10 -2.13
CA TYR A 14 5.60 8.50 -0.97
C TYR A 14 6.97 9.09 -1.32
N VAL A 15 7.33 9.10 -2.61
CA VAL A 15 8.55 9.73 -3.09
C VAL A 15 8.24 10.92 -4.02
N ARG A 16 7.32 10.74 -4.99
CA ARG A 16 6.93 11.77 -5.96
C ARG A 16 5.62 12.47 -5.60
N GLY A 17 4.72 11.74 -4.95
CA GLY A 17 3.33 12.12 -4.71
C GLY A 17 3.11 12.94 -3.45
N ASN A 18 1.85 13.02 -3.04
CA ASN A 18 1.38 13.91 -2.00
C ASN A 18 1.85 13.52 -0.58
N TRP A 19 2.20 12.25 -0.35
CA TRP A 19 2.65 11.74 0.96
C TRP A 19 4.17 11.68 1.09
N ARG A 20 4.91 12.45 0.28
CA ARG A 20 6.38 12.41 0.23
C ARG A 20 7.06 13.18 1.36
N ASN A 21 6.35 14.13 1.98
CA ASN A 21 6.97 15.09 2.90
C ASN A 21 6.13 15.23 4.18
N LEU A 22 6.79 15.18 5.34
CA LEU A 22 6.16 15.27 6.66
C LEU A 22 5.43 16.60 6.87
N ALA A 23 6.03 17.70 6.45
CA ALA A 23 5.47 19.04 6.68
C ALA A 23 4.21 19.30 5.83
N GLU A 24 4.09 18.66 4.67
CA GLU A 24 2.96 18.83 3.75
C GLU A 24 1.89 17.74 3.91
N SER A 25 2.19 16.65 4.63
CA SER A 25 1.31 15.50 4.77
C SER A 25 1.37 14.90 6.17
N SER A 26 1.97 13.72 6.32
CA SER A 26 2.04 12.98 7.57
C SER A 26 3.18 11.95 7.55
N PRO A 27 3.58 11.39 8.71
CA PRO A 27 4.52 10.28 8.75
C PRO A 27 4.03 9.09 7.93
N MET A 28 4.97 8.36 7.32
CA MET A 28 4.66 7.16 6.51
C MET A 28 3.82 6.13 7.28
N ILE A 29 4.09 5.96 8.57
CA ILE A 29 3.36 5.03 9.44
C ILE A 29 1.88 5.41 9.56
N LEU A 30 1.54 6.69 9.54
CA LEU A 30 0.16 7.16 9.53
C LEU A 30 -0.42 7.08 8.12
N ALA A 31 0.27 7.62 7.11
CA ALA A 31 -0.23 7.68 5.75
C ALA A 31 -0.53 6.31 5.12
N LYS A 32 0.20 5.27 5.53
CA LYS A 32 0.06 3.91 4.98
C LYS A 32 -0.46 2.89 5.98
N CYS A 33 0.03 2.91 7.21
CA CYS A 33 -0.22 1.85 8.19
C CYS A 33 -1.31 2.18 9.20
N CYS A 34 -2.08 3.26 9.05
CA CYS A 34 -3.22 3.54 9.93
C CYS A 34 -4.22 2.36 9.94
N HIS A 35 -4.49 1.76 8.79
CA HIS A 35 -5.34 0.57 8.70
C HIS A 35 -4.72 -0.66 9.36
N ASP A 36 -3.38 -0.78 9.31
CA ASP A 36 -2.66 -1.90 9.93
C ASP A 36 -2.68 -1.81 11.44
N LEU A 37 -2.53 -0.61 11.99
CA LEU A 37 -2.65 -0.35 13.42
C LEU A 37 -4.09 -0.56 13.89
N ASP A 38 -5.08 -0.11 13.12
CA ASP A 38 -6.49 -0.28 13.42
C ASP A 38 -6.91 -1.76 13.45
N ILE A 39 -6.51 -2.55 12.44
CA ILE A 39 -6.81 -3.99 12.38
C ILE A 39 -6.15 -4.76 13.54
N LEU A 40 -4.97 -4.34 14.01
CA LEU A 40 -4.30 -4.95 15.15
C LEU A 40 -5.06 -4.70 16.46
N VAL A 41 -5.52 -3.46 16.69
CA VAL A 41 -6.38 -3.10 17.82
C VAL A 41 -7.68 -3.91 17.76
N TRP A 42 -8.31 -3.98 16.59
CA TRP A 42 -9.57 -4.72 16.41
C TRP A 42 -9.41 -6.22 16.64
N ILE A 43 -8.36 -6.87 16.10
CA ILE A 43 -8.13 -8.32 16.27
C ILE A 43 -7.85 -8.66 17.73
N LEU A 44 -7.10 -7.82 18.44
CA LEU A 44 -6.71 -8.07 19.82
C LEU A 44 -7.81 -7.67 20.81
N ASP A 45 -8.75 -6.82 20.37
CA ASP A 45 -9.76 -6.20 21.24
C ASP A 45 -9.12 -5.59 22.51
N ASP A 46 -8.00 -4.87 22.31
CA ASP A 46 -7.14 -4.39 23.40
C ASP A 46 -6.49 -3.05 23.02
N THR A 47 -5.96 -2.36 24.02
CA THR A 47 -5.32 -1.06 23.92
C THR A 47 -3.81 -1.19 23.96
N CYS A 48 -3.10 -0.50 23.10
CA CYS A 48 -1.64 -0.46 23.12
C CYS A 48 -1.15 0.31 24.34
N ARG A 49 -0.21 -0.28 25.11
CA ARG A 49 0.39 0.30 26.31
C ARG A 49 1.68 1.06 26.00
N ALA A 50 2.56 0.44 25.24
CA ALA A 50 3.87 1.01 24.95
C ALA A 50 4.37 0.55 23.58
N MET A 51 5.21 1.37 22.94
CA MET A 51 5.82 1.02 21.67
C MET A 51 7.22 1.61 21.51
N SER A 52 8.00 0.92 20.68
CA SER A 52 9.28 1.40 20.14
C SER A 52 9.29 1.28 18.63
N SER A 53 10.06 2.13 17.97
CA SER A 53 10.11 2.13 16.52
C SER A 53 11.51 2.44 15.98
N VAL A 54 11.86 1.78 14.87
CA VAL A 54 13.06 2.05 14.10
C VAL A 54 12.70 2.11 12.61
N GLY A 55 13.27 3.05 11.89
CA GLY A 55 13.00 3.23 10.47
C GLY A 55 13.82 4.37 9.89
N ASN A 56 14.01 4.36 8.58
CA ASN A 56 14.86 5.36 7.92
C ASN A 56 14.42 5.57 6.46
N LEU A 57 14.77 6.72 5.91
CA LEU A 57 14.84 6.95 4.49
C LEU A 57 16.24 6.62 4.02
N LYS A 58 16.44 5.47 3.37
CA LYS A 58 17.76 5.00 2.97
C LYS A 58 17.96 4.97 1.46
N HIS A 59 16.96 4.53 0.72
CA HIS A 59 17.12 4.27 -0.71
C HIS A 59 16.89 5.51 -1.58
N TYR A 60 15.81 6.22 -1.38
CA TYR A 60 15.39 7.34 -2.23
C TYR A 60 16.11 8.64 -1.85
N ARG A 61 17.43 8.68 -2.08
CA ARG A 61 18.33 9.79 -1.74
C ARG A 61 19.30 10.08 -2.88
N PRO A 62 19.79 11.32 -3.03
CA PRO A 62 20.71 11.72 -4.11
C PRO A 62 21.96 10.86 -4.25
N GLN A 63 22.54 10.41 -3.13
CA GLN A 63 23.75 9.57 -3.14
C GLN A 63 23.55 8.18 -3.76
N ASN A 64 22.30 7.73 -3.92
CA ASN A 64 21.96 6.45 -4.55
C ASN A 64 21.50 6.61 -6.01
N ALA A 65 21.55 7.85 -6.54
CA ALA A 65 21.19 8.10 -7.92
C ALA A 65 22.16 7.39 -8.87
N PRO A 66 21.68 6.75 -9.95
CA PRO A 66 22.57 6.29 -11.02
C PRO A 66 23.43 7.43 -11.56
N ALA A 67 24.66 7.12 -11.93
CA ALA A 67 25.57 8.12 -12.49
C ALA A 67 24.93 8.82 -13.70
N GLY A 68 24.93 10.15 -13.70
CA GLY A 68 24.35 10.97 -14.76
C GLY A 68 22.82 11.00 -14.78
N ALA A 69 22.13 10.53 -13.73
CA ALA A 69 20.69 10.62 -13.63
C ALA A 69 20.22 12.08 -13.59
N PRO A 70 19.35 12.53 -14.53
CA PRO A 70 18.87 13.90 -14.57
C PRO A 70 17.80 14.15 -13.48
N LYS A 71 17.39 15.41 -13.32
CA LYS A 71 16.31 15.79 -12.41
C LYS A 71 14.97 15.16 -12.81
N TYR A 72 14.66 15.09 -14.09
CA TYR A 72 13.47 14.45 -14.63
C TYR A 72 13.84 13.23 -15.46
N CYS A 73 13.10 12.13 -15.30
CA CYS A 73 13.39 10.86 -15.99
C CYS A 73 13.44 10.98 -17.51
N VAL A 74 12.64 11.87 -18.09
CA VAL A 74 12.51 12.09 -19.56
C VAL A 74 13.65 12.93 -20.18
N GLU A 75 14.59 13.42 -19.38
CA GLU A 75 15.71 14.26 -19.86
C GLU A 75 16.93 13.42 -20.28
N GLY A 76 16.71 12.25 -20.87
CA GLY A 76 17.81 11.40 -21.36
C GLY A 76 18.52 10.60 -20.26
N CYS A 77 17.78 10.07 -19.29
CA CYS A 77 18.35 9.29 -18.20
C CYS A 77 19.13 8.07 -18.72
N PRO A 78 20.42 7.91 -18.40
CA PRO A 78 21.23 6.77 -18.84
C PRO A 78 20.77 5.43 -18.25
N ALA A 79 20.03 5.46 -17.14
CA ALA A 79 19.49 4.27 -16.48
C ALA A 79 18.04 3.96 -16.90
N ALA A 80 17.50 4.58 -17.96
CA ALA A 80 16.11 4.42 -18.36
C ALA A 80 15.66 2.96 -18.55
N GLU A 81 16.53 2.11 -19.12
CA GLU A 81 16.22 0.70 -19.40
C GLU A 81 16.33 -0.20 -18.16
N THR A 82 17.09 0.19 -17.15
CA THR A 82 17.39 -0.65 -15.98
C THR A 82 16.74 -0.16 -14.69
N CYS A 83 16.31 1.09 -14.65
CA CYS A 83 15.73 1.69 -13.44
C CYS A 83 14.27 1.21 -13.24
N PRO A 84 13.97 0.53 -12.11
CA PRO A 84 12.60 0.08 -11.83
C PRO A 84 11.63 1.24 -11.54
N PHE A 85 12.15 2.44 -11.32
CA PHE A 85 11.37 3.64 -10.99
C PHE A 85 11.24 4.60 -12.18
N TYR A 86 11.63 4.20 -13.39
CA TYR A 86 11.58 5.07 -14.56
C TYR A 86 10.16 5.57 -14.83
N ALA A 87 9.95 6.89 -14.77
CA ALA A 87 8.62 7.47 -14.81
C ALA A 87 7.80 7.13 -16.06
N PRO A 88 8.33 7.17 -17.29
CA PRO A 88 7.58 6.73 -18.47
C PRO A 88 7.10 5.29 -18.39
N MET A 89 7.90 4.38 -17.85
CA MET A 89 7.53 2.98 -17.67
C MET A 89 6.31 2.82 -16.74
N ILE A 90 6.24 3.66 -15.68
CA ILE A 90 5.16 3.61 -14.70
C ILE A 90 3.90 4.28 -15.24
N TYR A 91 4.01 5.53 -15.74
CA TYR A 91 2.87 6.39 -16.02
C TYR A 91 2.37 6.33 -17.46
N ALA A 92 3.27 6.16 -18.45
CA ALA A 92 2.90 6.13 -19.86
C ALA A 92 2.69 4.71 -20.40
N ASP A 93 3.49 3.76 -19.93
CA ASP A 93 3.47 2.37 -20.39
C ASP A 93 2.76 1.43 -19.44
N TYR A 94 2.47 1.84 -18.18
CA TYR A 94 1.77 1.08 -17.14
C TYR A 94 2.40 -0.29 -16.82
N ILE A 95 3.70 -0.45 -17.03
CA ILE A 95 4.37 -1.77 -16.96
C ILE A 95 4.20 -2.43 -15.58
N PRO A 96 4.44 -1.75 -14.43
CA PRO A 96 4.27 -2.39 -13.11
C PRO A 96 2.83 -2.81 -12.85
N LEU A 97 1.85 -1.95 -13.17
CA LEU A 97 0.43 -2.26 -13.01
C LEU A 97 0.03 -3.48 -13.85
N ARG A 98 0.46 -3.52 -15.12
CA ARG A 98 0.18 -4.65 -16.03
C ARG A 98 0.81 -5.94 -15.56
N ARG A 99 2.02 -5.90 -14.98
CA ARG A 99 2.65 -7.07 -14.35
C ARG A 99 1.82 -7.56 -13.17
N ASN A 100 1.43 -6.68 -12.25
CA ASN A 100 0.60 -7.06 -11.12
C ASN A 100 -0.72 -7.71 -11.57
N ILE A 101 -1.42 -7.12 -12.56
CA ILE A 101 -2.65 -7.72 -13.11
C ILE A 101 -2.37 -9.07 -13.77
N ALA A 102 -1.27 -9.20 -14.51
CA ALA A 102 -0.90 -10.46 -15.17
C ALA A 102 -0.60 -11.60 -14.18
N GLU A 103 -0.18 -11.26 -12.96
CA GLU A 103 0.16 -12.20 -11.88
C GLU A 103 -1.04 -12.48 -10.97
N SER A 104 -1.88 -11.46 -10.72
CA SER A 104 -2.97 -11.54 -9.75
C SER A 104 -4.34 -11.88 -10.34
N ALA A 105 -4.59 -11.54 -11.60
CA ALA A 105 -5.87 -11.84 -12.25
C ALA A 105 -5.91 -13.28 -12.80
N ASP A 106 -7.14 -13.73 -13.03
CA ASP A 106 -7.41 -15.03 -13.65
C ASP A 106 -7.92 -14.89 -15.10
N GLY A 107 -7.89 -15.99 -15.84
CA GLY A 107 -8.54 -16.13 -17.15
C GLY A 107 -8.03 -15.17 -18.22
N LEU A 108 -8.97 -14.58 -18.96
CA LEU A 108 -8.66 -13.71 -20.11
C LEU A 108 -7.96 -12.41 -19.72
N LEU A 109 -8.23 -11.87 -18.53
CA LEU A 109 -7.61 -10.63 -18.07
C LEU A 109 -6.11 -10.82 -17.84
N ALA A 110 -5.72 -11.91 -17.16
CA ALA A 110 -4.32 -12.27 -16.97
C ALA A 110 -3.62 -12.49 -18.30
N LEU A 111 -4.25 -13.25 -19.22
CA LEU A 111 -3.71 -13.52 -20.54
C LEU A 111 -3.52 -12.23 -21.36
N ALA A 112 -4.55 -11.38 -21.41
CA ALA A 112 -4.49 -10.11 -22.13
C ALA A 112 -3.39 -9.20 -21.56
N SER A 113 -3.24 -9.14 -20.22
CA SER A 113 -2.20 -8.35 -19.56
C SER A 113 -0.79 -8.88 -19.86
N ARG A 114 -0.59 -10.20 -19.83
CA ARG A 114 0.69 -10.83 -20.22
C ARG A 114 1.05 -10.55 -21.67
N LEU A 115 0.08 -10.68 -22.56
CA LEU A 115 0.28 -10.39 -23.99
C LEU A 115 0.52 -8.90 -24.24
N GLN A 116 -0.15 -8.02 -23.51
CA GLN A 116 0.06 -6.57 -23.61
C GLN A 116 1.51 -6.16 -23.28
N LEU A 117 2.16 -6.86 -22.36
CA LEU A 117 3.58 -6.65 -22.03
C LEU A 117 4.55 -7.11 -23.11
N ARG A 118 4.17 -8.07 -23.97
CA ARG A 118 5.05 -8.73 -24.95
C ARG A 118 4.72 -8.39 -26.39
N ALA A 119 3.44 -8.23 -26.70
CA ALA A 119 2.92 -8.06 -28.05
C ALA A 119 1.68 -7.15 -28.08
N PRO A 120 1.83 -5.83 -27.76
CA PRO A 120 0.70 -4.91 -27.63
C PRO A 120 -0.11 -4.77 -28.93
N ALA A 121 0.50 -4.87 -30.10
CA ALA A 121 -0.18 -4.86 -31.37
C ALA A 121 -1.15 -6.05 -31.53
N LEU A 122 -0.77 -7.23 -31.04
CA LEU A 122 -1.63 -8.41 -31.05
C LEU A 122 -2.83 -8.23 -30.12
N VAL A 123 -2.63 -7.67 -28.92
CA VAL A 123 -3.72 -7.37 -27.97
C VAL A 123 -4.71 -6.40 -28.60
N LYS A 124 -4.23 -5.35 -29.27
CA LYS A 124 -5.08 -4.40 -29.99
C LYS A 124 -5.88 -5.09 -31.11
N ALA A 125 -5.28 -5.97 -31.88
CA ALA A 125 -5.96 -6.72 -32.94
C ALA A 125 -7.04 -7.67 -32.37
N ILE A 126 -6.75 -8.44 -31.34
CA ILE A 126 -7.72 -9.31 -30.67
C ILE A 126 -8.84 -8.47 -30.04
N GLY A 127 -8.53 -7.30 -29.51
CA GLY A 127 -9.48 -6.37 -28.89
C GLY A 127 -10.55 -5.81 -29.83
N VAL A 128 -10.42 -6.00 -31.14
CA VAL A 128 -11.49 -5.70 -32.11
C VAL A 128 -12.71 -6.60 -31.85
N ILE A 129 -12.48 -7.85 -31.45
CA ILE A 129 -13.52 -8.87 -31.28
C ILE A 129 -13.77 -9.14 -29.79
N GLU A 130 -12.71 -9.19 -28.97
CA GLU A 130 -12.79 -9.59 -27.57
C GLU A 130 -12.73 -8.39 -26.62
N PRO A 131 -13.80 -8.12 -25.80
CA PRO A 131 -13.90 -6.94 -24.95
C PRO A 131 -12.80 -6.80 -23.90
N THR A 132 -12.33 -7.89 -23.29
CA THR A 132 -11.27 -7.86 -22.26
C THR A 132 -9.96 -7.35 -22.84
N PHE A 133 -9.59 -7.83 -24.03
CA PHE A 133 -8.39 -7.39 -24.74
C PHE A 133 -8.49 -5.93 -25.16
N ARG A 134 -9.70 -5.49 -25.55
CA ARG A 134 -9.97 -4.09 -25.86
C ARG A 134 -9.76 -3.22 -24.62
N ALA A 135 -10.34 -3.60 -23.47
CA ALA A 135 -10.20 -2.87 -22.21
C ALA A 135 -8.73 -2.75 -21.79
N VAL A 136 -7.97 -3.84 -21.84
CA VAL A 136 -6.53 -3.84 -21.51
C VAL A 136 -5.72 -2.94 -22.44
N SER A 137 -5.97 -2.96 -23.75
CA SER A 137 -5.23 -2.13 -24.72
C SER A 137 -5.60 -0.66 -24.63
N ALA A 138 -6.86 -0.37 -24.30
CA ALA A 138 -7.40 0.98 -24.19
C ALA A 138 -7.22 1.61 -22.80
N TYR A 139 -6.64 0.90 -21.83
CA TYR A 139 -6.49 1.39 -20.46
C TYR A 139 -5.69 2.69 -20.42
N ARG A 140 -6.29 3.75 -19.82
CA ARG A 140 -5.73 5.11 -19.72
C ARG A 140 -6.01 5.74 -18.35
N ALA A 141 -6.37 4.93 -17.35
CA ALA A 141 -6.69 5.41 -16.04
C ALA A 141 -5.45 5.54 -15.14
N TRP A 142 -5.61 5.27 -13.84
CA TRP A 142 -4.54 5.36 -12.85
C TRP A 142 -3.36 4.42 -13.17
N PRO A 143 -2.09 4.85 -12.99
CA PRO A 143 -1.66 6.15 -12.46
C PRO A 143 -1.44 7.25 -13.53
N GLY A 144 -1.57 6.94 -14.81
CA GLY A 144 -1.27 7.86 -15.90
C GLY A 144 -2.17 9.10 -15.95
N ASN A 145 -3.45 8.95 -15.58
CA ASN A 145 -4.42 10.04 -15.54
C ASN A 145 -4.11 11.12 -14.48
N LEU A 146 -3.24 10.85 -13.51
CA LEU A 146 -2.73 11.85 -12.56
C LEU A 146 -1.68 12.77 -13.21
N VAL A 147 -1.05 12.30 -14.26
CA VAL A 147 -0.07 13.09 -15.04
C VAL A 147 -0.75 13.83 -16.19
N SER A 148 -1.68 13.16 -16.87
CA SER A 148 -2.52 13.76 -17.91
C SER A 148 -3.94 13.17 -17.85
N PRO A 149 -4.99 14.02 -17.69
CA PRO A 149 -6.37 13.55 -17.47
C PRO A 149 -6.91 12.64 -18.57
N ASP A 150 -6.46 12.82 -19.82
CA ASP A 150 -6.85 11.99 -20.96
C ASP A 150 -6.09 10.64 -21.05
N GLY A 151 -5.04 10.48 -20.23
CA GLY A 151 -4.19 9.29 -20.22
C GLY A 151 -3.46 9.02 -21.54
N ALA A 152 -3.41 9.98 -22.45
CA ALA A 152 -2.71 9.83 -23.72
C ALA A 152 -1.19 9.79 -23.49
N ARG A 153 -0.54 8.80 -24.09
CA ARG A 153 0.90 8.55 -23.88
C ARG A 153 1.77 9.76 -24.19
N GLU A 154 1.46 10.45 -25.28
CA GLU A 154 2.19 11.62 -25.74
C GLU A 154 2.06 12.77 -24.75
N HIS A 155 0.87 13.02 -24.25
CA HIS A 155 0.60 14.07 -23.26
C HIS A 155 1.22 13.73 -21.90
N ILE A 156 1.18 12.45 -21.49
CA ILE A 156 1.88 12.00 -20.28
C ILE A 156 3.39 12.27 -20.40
N LEU A 157 4.03 11.88 -21.50
CA LEU A 157 5.47 12.11 -21.70
C LEU A 157 5.83 13.59 -21.70
N GLU A 158 5.01 14.44 -22.28
CA GLU A 158 5.21 15.89 -22.25
C GLU A 158 5.07 16.45 -20.83
N ASN A 159 4.01 16.08 -20.12
CA ASN A 159 3.76 16.54 -18.76
C ASN A 159 4.80 16.01 -17.75
N LEU A 160 5.40 14.86 -17.98
CA LEU A 160 6.49 14.33 -17.13
C LEU A 160 7.75 15.21 -17.15
N LYS A 161 7.90 16.14 -18.08
CA LYS A 161 9.01 17.09 -18.10
C LYS A 161 8.94 18.11 -16.95
N THR A 162 7.76 18.37 -16.40
CA THR A 162 7.53 19.38 -15.37
C THR A 162 6.75 18.88 -14.16
N SER A 163 5.96 17.81 -14.31
CA SER A 163 5.17 17.20 -13.24
C SER A 163 6.06 16.62 -12.13
N PRO A 164 5.65 16.71 -10.86
CA PRO A 164 6.30 16.00 -9.77
C PRO A 164 6.52 14.51 -10.05
N TYR A 165 5.58 13.88 -10.75
CA TYR A 165 5.64 12.47 -11.12
C TYR A 165 6.73 12.12 -12.14
N GLY A 166 7.26 13.11 -12.86
CA GLY A 166 8.40 12.93 -13.78
C GLY A 166 9.77 12.97 -13.11
N ARG A 167 9.86 13.46 -11.87
CA ARG A 167 11.14 13.58 -11.15
C ARG A 167 11.82 12.24 -10.96
N CYS A 168 13.13 12.24 -11.01
CA CYS A 168 13.95 11.11 -10.57
C CYS A 168 13.69 10.88 -9.08
N VAL A 169 13.41 9.62 -8.68
CA VAL A 169 13.11 9.27 -7.27
C VAL A 169 14.24 9.60 -6.30
N TYR A 170 15.47 9.72 -6.82
CA TYR A 170 16.63 10.06 -6.03
C TYR A 170 16.85 11.58 -5.90
N HIS A 171 16.12 12.38 -6.66
CA HIS A 171 16.20 13.85 -6.66
C HIS A 171 14.89 14.50 -6.21
N CYS A 172 14.01 13.73 -5.55
CA CYS A 172 12.81 14.25 -4.89
C CYS A 172 13.16 14.89 -3.54
N ASP A 173 12.23 15.68 -3.05
CA ASP A 173 12.25 16.35 -1.74
C ASP A 173 11.53 15.52 -0.65
N ASN A 174 11.45 14.21 -0.84
CA ASN A 174 10.85 13.29 0.11
C ASN A 174 11.72 13.14 1.37
N ASP A 175 11.06 13.10 2.53
CA ASP A 175 11.68 12.92 3.84
C ASP A 175 11.06 11.80 4.68
N VAL A 176 9.95 11.19 4.22
CA VAL A 176 9.32 10.05 4.88
C VAL A 176 10.18 8.79 4.77
N VAL A 177 10.07 7.91 5.74
CA VAL A 177 10.84 6.65 5.78
C VAL A 177 10.46 5.70 4.65
N ASP A 178 11.41 4.93 4.14
CA ASP A 178 11.14 3.89 3.13
C ASP A 178 11.01 2.47 3.74
N HIS A 179 11.30 2.32 5.03
CA HIS A 179 11.02 1.13 5.83
C HIS A 179 10.90 1.52 7.31
N GLN A 180 10.05 0.79 8.05
CA GLN A 180 9.84 1.01 9.48
C GLN A 180 9.42 -0.29 10.18
N VAL A 181 9.95 -0.51 11.36
CA VAL A 181 9.58 -1.61 12.26
C VAL A 181 9.10 -1.00 13.57
N VAL A 182 7.90 -1.40 14.00
CA VAL A 182 7.28 -0.97 15.24
C VAL A 182 7.03 -2.19 16.12
N ASN A 183 7.54 -2.17 17.35
CA ASN A 183 7.23 -3.16 18.38
C ASN A 183 6.24 -2.53 19.36
N MET A 184 5.21 -3.28 19.69
CA MET A 184 4.10 -2.84 20.53
C MET A 184 3.85 -3.82 21.64
N GLU A 185 3.51 -3.32 22.82
CA GLU A 185 2.99 -4.09 23.94
C GLU A 185 1.57 -3.60 24.24
N PHE A 186 0.63 -4.54 24.31
CA PHE A 186 -0.77 -4.28 24.64
C PHE A 186 -1.03 -4.53 26.13
N LYS A 187 -2.11 -3.93 26.67
CA LYS A 187 -2.44 -4.05 28.12
C LYS A 187 -2.67 -5.49 28.60
N SER A 188 -3.16 -6.36 27.72
CA SER A 188 -3.29 -7.80 27.99
C SER A 188 -1.95 -8.53 28.11
N GLY A 189 -0.83 -7.90 27.74
CA GLY A 189 0.48 -8.51 27.62
C GLY A 189 0.76 -9.11 26.22
N ALA A 190 -0.13 -8.95 25.27
CA ALA A 190 0.14 -9.33 23.88
C ALA A 190 1.26 -8.44 23.30
N SER A 191 2.21 -9.06 22.59
CA SER A 191 3.29 -8.36 21.90
C SER A 191 3.10 -8.43 20.39
N VAL A 192 3.29 -7.32 19.70
CA VAL A 192 3.14 -7.25 18.25
C VAL A 192 4.35 -6.56 17.62
N THR A 193 4.78 -7.08 16.48
CA THR A 193 5.73 -6.41 15.59
C THR A 193 5.00 -6.09 14.28
N LEU A 194 4.95 -4.82 13.93
CA LEU A 194 4.53 -4.33 12.62
C LEU A 194 5.76 -3.96 11.81
N THR A 195 5.84 -4.49 10.60
CA THR A 195 6.92 -4.16 9.66
C THR A 195 6.32 -3.55 8.39
N MET A 196 6.73 -2.35 8.03
CA MET A 196 6.40 -1.69 6.78
C MET A 196 7.65 -1.63 5.88
N HIS A 197 7.50 -2.03 4.62
CA HIS A 197 8.55 -1.98 3.60
C HIS A 197 8.05 -1.34 2.31
N GLY A 198 8.76 -0.31 1.82
CA GLY A 198 8.51 0.38 0.55
C GLY A 198 9.26 -0.22 -0.65
N HIS A 199 9.81 -1.43 -0.53
CA HIS A 199 10.59 -2.10 -1.60
C HIS A 199 10.05 -3.49 -1.93
N SER A 200 8.79 -3.76 -1.61
CA SER A 200 8.17 -5.05 -1.89
C SER A 200 7.89 -5.19 -3.38
N HIS A 201 7.94 -6.42 -3.89
CA HIS A 201 7.47 -6.71 -5.24
C HIS A 201 5.94 -6.61 -5.28
N ASP A 202 5.29 -7.27 -4.33
CA ASP A 202 3.84 -7.32 -4.21
C ASP A 202 3.31 -6.26 -3.25
N GLU A 203 2.08 -5.82 -3.50
CA GLU A 203 1.30 -4.97 -2.61
C GLU A 203 0.43 -5.84 -1.72
N GLY A 204 0.38 -5.54 -0.42
CA GLY A 204 -0.55 -6.21 0.49
C GLY A 204 0.03 -6.54 1.85
N ARG A 205 -0.72 -7.37 2.58
CA ARG A 205 -0.46 -7.65 4.00
C ARG A 205 -0.26 -9.13 4.26
N THR A 206 0.64 -9.41 5.20
CA THR A 206 0.77 -10.76 5.78
C THR A 206 0.69 -10.67 7.30
N THR A 207 -0.11 -11.55 7.90
CA THR A 207 -0.33 -11.57 9.35
C THR A 207 -0.10 -12.97 9.89
N ARG A 208 0.63 -13.05 10.98
CA ARG A 208 0.78 -14.29 11.76
C ARG A 208 0.45 -14.01 13.22
N ILE A 209 -0.47 -14.78 13.79
CA ILE A 209 -0.85 -14.68 15.19
C ILE A 209 -0.57 -16.02 15.87
N GLN A 210 0.14 -15.98 16.98
CA GLN A 210 0.44 -17.14 17.79
C GLN A 210 -0.27 -17.01 19.13
N GLY A 211 -1.22 -17.88 19.39
CA GLY A 211 -1.99 -17.92 20.63
C GLY A 211 -1.82 -19.24 21.37
N SER A 212 -2.27 -19.30 22.61
CA SER A 212 -2.19 -20.51 23.45
C SER A 212 -2.98 -21.71 22.93
N ARG A 213 -3.98 -21.48 22.07
CA ARG A 213 -4.86 -22.53 21.53
C ARG A 213 -4.60 -22.86 20.07
N GLY A 214 -3.82 -22.06 19.37
CA GLY A 214 -3.57 -22.24 17.95
C GLY A 214 -2.78 -21.10 17.32
N GLU A 215 -2.54 -21.24 16.03
CA GLU A 215 -1.94 -20.21 15.18
C GLU A 215 -2.92 -19.78 14.09
N LEU A 216 -2.82 -18.51 13.68
CA LEU A 216 -3.47 -17.96 12.51
C LEU A 216 -2.40 -17.42 11.56
N TYR A 217 -2.56 -17.73 10.28
CA TYR A 217 -1.84 -17.12 9.17
C TYR A 217 -2.85 -16.48 8.23
N ALA A 218 -2.55 -15.29 7.78
CA ALA A 218 -3.37 -14.59 6.80
C ALA A 218 -2.50 -13.89 5.77
N GLU A 219 -2.95 -13.91 4.53
CA GLU A 219 -2.44 -13.08 3.45
C GLU A 219 -3.59 -12.30 2.83
N PHE A 220 -3.34 -11.02 2.62
CA PHE A 220 -4.21 -10.12 1.89
C PHE A 220 -3.38 -9.46 0.80
N LEU A 221 -3.31 -10.11 -0.36
CA LEU A 221 -2.53 -9.68 -1.52
C LEU A 221 -3.45 -9.40 -2.70
N MET A 222 -2.98 -8.62 -3.65
CA MET A 222 -3.70 -8.41 -4.91
C MET A 222 -3.95 -9.73 -5.67
N ALA A 223 -3.05 -10.70 -5.54
CA ALA A 223 -3.17 -12.04 -6.14
C ALA A 223 -4.17 -12.98 -5.46
N GLY A 224 -4.72 -12.59 -4.32
CA GLY A 224 -5.67 -13.38 -3.57
C GLY A 224 -5.51 -13.22 -2.05
N SER A 225 -6.58 -13.54 -1.35
CA SER A 225 -6.62 -13.39 0.11
C SER A 225 -7.08 -14.68 0.76
N TRP A 226 -6.45 -15.04 1.87
CA TRP A 226 -6.81 -16.24 2.60
C TRP A 226 -6.42 -16.13 4.08
N VAL A 227 -7.14 -16.92 4.91
CA VAL A 227 -6.84 -17.12 6.32
C VAL A 227 -6.70 -18.61 6.60
N GLU A 228 -5.66 -19.04 7.30
CA GLU A 228 -5.47 -20.40 7.77
C GLU A 228 -5.38 -20.42 9.29
N ILE A 229 -6.20 -21.27 9.93
CA ILE A 229 -6.22 -21.50 11.37
C ILE A 229 -5.67 -22.91 11.64
N ARG A 230 -4.75 -23.01 12.60
CA ARG A 230 -4.15 -24.28 13.08
C ARG A 230 -4.46 -24.46 14.55
N ASN A 231 -5.19 -25.49 14.89
CA ASN A 231 -5.58 -25.78 16.26
C ASN A 231 -4.52 -26.67 16.94
N HIS A 232 -3.96 -26.22 18.07
CA HIS A 232 -2.89 -26.94 18.77
C HIS A 232 -3.36 -28.29 19.37
N ARG A 233 -4.60 -28.33 19.87
CA ARG A 233 -5.14 -29.54 20.50
C ARG A 233 -5.40 -30.68 19.51
N THR A 234 -5.94 -30.33 18.34
CA THR A 234 -6.42 -31.36 17.38
C THR A 234 -5.48 -31.53 16.19
N GLY A 235 -4.51 -30.65 15.99
CA GLY A 235 -3.67 -30.59 14.79
C GLY A 235 -4.44 -30.18 13.52
N ARG A 236 -5.72 -29.89 13.63
CA ARG A 236 -6.58 -29.55 12.48
C ARG A 236 -6.14 -28.22 11.88
N ARG A 237 -6.06 -28.20 10.54
CA ARG A 237 -5.87 -26.99 9.73
C ARG A 237 -7.15 -26.69 8.97
N GLN A 238 -7.55 -25.44 8.99
CA GLN A 238 -8.70 -24.92 8.23
C GLN A 238 -8.25 -23.70 7.45
N ARG A 239 -8.42 -23.70 6.14
CA ARG A 239 -8.12 -22.57 5.26
C ARG A 239 -9.40 -22.03 4.67
N PHE A 240 -9.52 -20.72 4.74
CA PHE A 240 -10.64 -19.95 4.19
C PHE A 240 -10.09 -19.06 3.10
N ASN A 241 -10.65 -19.15 1.91
CA ASN A 241 -10.40 -18.18 0.85
C ASN A 241 -11.27 -16.96 1.11
N THR A 242 -10.64 -15.81 1.25
CA THR A 242 -11.30 -14.52 1.52
C THR A 242 -11.19 -13.56 0.34
N THR A 243 -10.78 -14.06 -0.84
CA THR A 243 -10.70 -13.27 -2.06
C THR A 243 -12.11 -12.85 -2.48
N PHE A 244 -12.35 -11.56 -2.53
CA PHE A 244 -13.60 -11.01 -3.04
C PHE A 244 -13.58 -11.01 -4.56
N ARG A 245 -14.65 -11.54 -5.18
CA ARG A 245 -14.78 -11.62 -6.65
C ARG A 245 -15.31 -10.34 -7.27
N GLU A 246 -15.82 -9.41 -6.47
CA GLU A 246 -16.43 -8.19 -6.96
C GLU A 246 -15.48 -7.00 -6.94
N SER A 247 -15.61 -6.17 -7.96
CA SER A 247 -14.66 -5.14 -8.39
C SER A 247 -14.85 -3.78 -7.71
N SER A 248 -15.53 -3.71 -6.57
CA SER A 248 -15.61 -2.46 -5.81
C SER A 248 -14.28 -2.18 -5.09
N GLY A 249 -13.97 -0.91 -4.87
CA GLY A 249 -12.71 -0.46 -4.27
C GLY A 249 -12.36 -1.19 -2.98
N HIS A 250 -11.05 -1.32 -2.71
CA HIS A 250 -10.50 -2.01 -1.53
C HIS A 250 -11.03 -3.45 -1.30
N GLY A 251 -11.25 -4.20 -2.40
CA GLY A 251 -11.74 -5.58 -2.32
C GLY A 251 -13.17 -5.71 -1.78
N GLY A 252 -14.03 -4.73 -2.04
CA GLY A 252 -15.41 -4.67 -1.54
C GLY A 252 -15.60 -3.92 -0.21
N GLY A 253 -14.50 -3.50 0.43
CA GLY A 253 -14.57 -2.80 1.72
C GLY A 253 -15.33 -1.49 1.67
N ASP A 254 -15.22 -0.75 0.57
CA ASP A 254 -15.90 0.55 0.38
C ASP A 254 -17.42 0.39 0.39
N GLU A 255 -17.96 -0.65 -0.25
CA GLU A 255 -19.38 -0.94 -0.28
C GLU A 255 -19.92 -1.30 1.10
N PHE A 256 -19.24 -2.18 1.83
CA PHE A 256 -19.61 -2.55 3.20
C PHE A 256 -19.54 -1.35 4.16
N LEU A 257 -18.55 -0.50 4.01
CA LEU A 257 -18.43 0.73 4.79
C LEU A 257 -19.64 1.65 4.57
N MET A 258 -20.03 1.86 3.32
CA MET A 258 -21.19 2.69 2.96
C MET A 258 -22.50 2.08 3.43
N GLU A 259 -22.67 0.76 3.33
CA GLU A 259 -23.84 0.06 3.85
C GLU A 259 -23.98 0.24 5.36
N ASN A 260 -22.89 0.02 6.11
CA ASN A 260 -22.87 0.21 7.55
C ASN A 260 -23.16 1.66 7.94
N PHE A 261 -22.57 2.62 7.25
CA PHE A 261 -22.84 4.03 7.46
C PHE A 261 -24.31 4.38 7.28
N LEU A 262 -24.94 3.90 6.21
CA LEU A 262 -26.36 4.12 5.95
C LEU A 262 -27.26 3.47 7.02
N ARG A 263 -26.89 2.31 7.55
CA ARG A 263 -27.61 1.68 8.66
C ARG A 263 -27.56 2.53 9.93
N VAL A 264 -26.38 3.04 10.27
CA VAL A 264 -26.21 3.96 11.43
C VAL A 264 -27.05 5.23 11.26
N VAL A 265 -27.04 5.83 10.07
CA VAL A 265 -27.84 7.03 9.76
C VAL A 265 -29.34 6.74 9.90
N ARG A 266 -29.78 5.51 9.62
CA ARG A 266 -31.19 5.05 9.78
C ARG A 266 -31.53 4.66 11.22
N GLY A 267 -30.63 4.84 12.18
CA GLY A 267 -30.84 4.59 13.60
C GLY A 267 -30.37 3.23 14.13
N ASP A 268 -29.72 2.41 13.31
CA ASP A 268 -29.12 1.14 13.74
C ASP A 268 -27.70 1.39 14.30
N SER A 269 -27.62 1.75 15.59
CA SER A 269 -26.35 1.99 16.26
C SER A 269 -25.44 0.74 16.33
N SER A 270 -26.01 -0.46 16.22
CA SER A 270 -25.22 -1.73 16.21
C SER A 270 -24.38 -1.91 14.97
N ALA A 271 -24.68 -1.18 13.89
CA ALA A 271 -23.91 -1.17 12.66
C ALA A 271 -22.63 -0.30 12.73
N ALA A 272 -22.45 0.46 13.81
CA ALA A 272 -21.24 1.27 14.01
C ALA A 272 -20.05 0.38 14.40
N LEU A 273 -19.44 -0.27 13.41
CA LEU A 273 -18.28 -1.16 13.60
C LEU A 273 -17.00 -0.35 13.93
N THR A 274 -16.91 0.88 13.44
CA THR A 274 -15.83 1.81 13.75
C THR A 274 -16.43 3.12 14.28
N THR A 275 -15.87 3.62 15.37
CA THR A 275 -16.22 4.92 15.95
C THR A 275 -15.03 5.85 15.90
N PRO A 276 -15.23 7.19 15.97
CA PRO A 276 -14.11 8.13 16.08
C PRO A 276 -13.15 7.80 17.22
N ARG A 277 -13.67 7.28 18.35
CA ARG A 277 -12.85 6.86 19.49
C ARG A 277 -11.94 5.68 19.17
N LEU A 278 -12.42 4.67 18.43
CA LEU A 278 -11.61 3.53 17.99
C LEU A 278 -10.57 3.98 16.97
N SER A 279 -10.96 4.80 16.01
CA SER A 279 -10.03 5.32 15.01
C SER A 279 -8.96 6.23 15.63
N LEU A 280 -9.28 6.96 16.70
CA LEU A 280 -8.30 7.78 17.42
C LEU A 280 -7.15 6.94 17.97
N GLU A 281 -7.41 5.74 18.48
CA GLU A 281 -6.37 4.87 19.04
C GLU A 281 -5.30 4.53 17.99
N SER A 282 -5.68 4.13 16.79
CA SER A 282 -4.72 3.81 15.71
C SER A 282 -3.91 5.03 15.26
N HIS A 283 -4.50 6.23 15.31
CA HIS A 283 -3.78 7.48 15.00
C HIS A 283 -2.78 7.86 16.08
N LEU A 284 -3.16 7.75 17.36
CA LEU A 284 -2.24 7.96 18.48
C LEU A 284 -1.07 6.99 18.43
N MET A 285 -1.34 5.72 18.12
CA MET A 285 -0.30 4.72 17.91
C MET A 285 0.66 5.11 16.77
N ALA A 286 0.15 5.65 15.66
CA ALA A 286 0.97 6.08 14.54
C ALA A 286 1.89 7.26 14.92
N PHE A 287 1.36 8.27 15.62
CA PHE A 287 2.17 9.39 16.11
C PHE A 287 3.19 8.96 17.16
N ALA A 288 2.79 8.12 18.12
CA ALA A 288 3.68 7.58 19.13
C ALA A 288 4.81 6.73 18.51
N ALA A 289 4.52 5.97 17.44
CA ALA A 289 5.53 5.22 16.71
C ALA A 289 6.55 6.14 16.01
N GLU A 290 6.09 7.26 15.46
CA GLU A 290 6.99 8.24 14.86
C GLU A 290 7.85 8.95 15.91
N ASP A 291 7.27 9.36 17.03
CA ASP A 291 7.99 9.98 18.14
C ASP A 291 9.01 9.01 18.77
N ALA A 292 8.64 7.73 18.93
CA ALA A 292 9.56 6.69 19.37
C ALA A 292 10.76 6.52 18.42
N ARG A 293 10.51 6.58 17.11
CA ARG A 293 11.55 6.50 16.07
C ARG A 293 12.50 7.71 16.11
N LEU A 294 11.92 8.91 16.18
CA LEU A 294 12.70 10.16 16.19
C LEU A 294 13.48 10.32 17.49
N GLY A 295 12.84 10.02 18.63
CA GLY A 295 13.45 10.10 19.95
C GLY A 295 14.35 8.91 20.31
N GLN A 296 14.36 7.84 19.50
CA GLN A 296 15.07 6.59 19.78
C GLN A 296 14.74 6.03 21.18
N THR A 297 13.47 6.05 21.54
CA THR A 297 12.97 5.70 22.87
C THR A 297 11.75 4.79 22.81
N VAL A 298 11.34 4.31 23.98
CA VAL A 298 10.02 3.68 24.17
C VAL A 298 9.02 4.74 24.59
N VAL A 299 7.91 4.83 23.90
CA VAL A 299 6.80 5.75 24.21
C VAL A 299 5.70 4.97 24.95
N ASN A 300 5.26 5.52 26.10
CA ASN A 300 4.11 5.04 26.83
C ASN A 300 2.85 5.74 26.29
N LEU A 301 1.88 4.97 25.80
CA LEU A 301 0.67 5.53 25.20
C LEU A 301 -0.34 6.04 26.22
N ASP A 302 -0.29 5.61 27.50
CA ASP A 302 -1.17 6.19 28.51
C ASP A 302 -0.80 7.66 28.75
N ASP A 303 0.49 8.01 28.76
CA ASP A 303 0.94 9.41 28.84
C ASP A 303 0.55 10.20 27.57
N TYR A 304 0.58 9.55 26.43
CA TYR A 304 0.20 10.16 25.15
C TYR A 304 -1.29 10.53 25.09
N ARG A 305 -2.16 9.68 25.65
CA ARG A 305 -3.62 9.93 25.72
C ARG A 305 -3.95 11.09 26.63
N LEU A 306 -3.23 11.24 27.75
CA LEU A 306 -3.46 12.36 28.70
C LEU A 306 -3.14 13.73 28.11
N GLY A 307 -2.29 13.81 27.09
CA GLY A 307 -1.99 15.04 26.36
C GLY A 307 -3.04 15.43 25.32
N CYS A 308 -4.09 14.62 25.13
CA CYS A 308 -5.15 14.82 24.14
C CYS A 308 -6.50 15.24 24.79
N ASP A 309 -6.58 15.28 26.12
CA ASP A 309 -7.72 15.79 26.89
C ASP A 309 -7.53 17.31 27.15
#